data_8fa3b55e4e9b2f75107266c961f6c0ea
#
_entry.id   8fa3b55e4e9b2f75107266c961f6c0ea
#
_cell.length_a   1.000
_cell.length_b   1.000
_cell.length_c   1.000
_cell.angle_alpha   90.00
_cell.angle_beta   90.00
_cell.angle_gamma   90.00
#
_symmetry.space_group_name_H-M   'P 1'
#
loop_
_entity.id
_entity.type
_entity.pdbx_description
1 polymer ?
#
loop_
_entity_poly.entity_id
_entity_poly.type
_entity_poly.pdbx_seq_one_letter_code
_entity_poly.pdbx_strand_id
1 'polypeptide(L)'
;MSRLHNYGLFQLIFAVSLGAWLTGCATATVATSDIGVLDPQLPIIPLATPFPIRTIETLDKKTNKRIETDVLAMKSSEIRKRLTTYESFTTIQKRDTSGGLTYIGNSAKIGKGTYIITFDYVNSTVQEISFNGRAKPALGQIGVGLRITAEVTTLTNDVEIGGLIPLGIAFNDRKVNGNLRFKAFGLSNDKVASLIPVDKQVLDVSGIQKAFEAAATVRLLIGLDETTLEPHLIGVTGVSVSESQSALDAAKSKLSKSP
;
A
#
# COMPACT_ATOMS: atom_id res chain seq x y z
N MET A 1 56.38 -6.49 -33.48
CA MET A 1 56.47 -5.24 -32.70
C MET A 1 55.25 -4.37 -32.96
N SER A 2 54.67 -3.83 -31.88
CA SER A 2 53.59 -2.83 -31.81
C SER A 2 52.19 -3.23 -32.30
N ARG A 3 51.40 -3.81 -31.40
CA ARG A 3 49.93 -3.68 -31.33
C ARG A 3 49.46 -3.83 -29.86
N LEU A 4 49.68 -2.81 -29.07
CA LEU A 4 49.15 -2.70 -27.71
C LEU A 4 49.10 -1.21 -27.38
N HIS A 5 48.00 -0.52 -27.72
CA HIS A 5 47.68 0.82 -27.17
C HIS A 5 46.32 1.31 -27.69
N ASN A 6 45.21 0.65 -27.38
CA ASN A 6 43.89 1.26 -27.63
C ASN A 6 42.74 0.71 -26.77
N TYR A 7 43.00 -0.01 -25.68
CA TYR A 7 41.91 -0.51 -24.80
C TYR A 7 41.67 0.31 -23.52
N GLY A 8 42.51 1.33 -23.27
CA GLY A 8 42.43 2.13 -22.04
C GLY A 8 41.45 3.31 -22.07
N LEU A 9 41.05 3.78 -23.26
CA LEU A 9 40.25 5.01 -23.36
C LEU A 9 38.75 4.77 -23.37
N PHE A 10 38.31 3.57 -23.69
CA PHE A 10 36.86 3.24 -23.74
C PHE A 10 36.26 2.87 -22.39
N GLN A 11 37.04 2.46 -21.40
CA GLN A 11 36.53 2.13 -20.06
C GLN A 11 36.33 3.36 -19.16
N LEU A 12 36.97 4.50 -19.46
CA LEU A 12 36.85 5.70 -18.63
C LEU A 12 35.59 6.53 -18.96
N ILE A 13 35.01 6.35 -20.13
CA ILE A 13 33.83 7.10 -20.56
C ILE A 13 32.54 6.47 -20.02
N PHE A 14 32.52 5.16 -19.71
CA PHE A 14 31.34 4.48 -19.18
C PHE A 14 31.13 4.67 -17.66
N ALA A 15 32.19 5.03 -16.92
CA ALA A 15 32.09 5.24 -15.47
C ALA A 15 31.53 6.62 -15.06
N VAL A 16 31.59 7.61 -15.96
CA VAL A 16 31.16 8.99 -15.67
C VAL A 16 29.66 9.20 -16.00
N SER A 17 29.08 8.39 -16.87
CA SER A 17 27.66 8.54 -17.25
C SER A 17 26.65 7.89 -16.29
N LEU A 18 27.09 7.02 -15.37
CA LEU A 18 26.21 6.39 -14.38
C LEU A 18 26.03 7.21 -13.09
N GLY A 19 26.89 8.21 -12.86
CA GLY A 19 26.87 9.05 -11.64
C GLY A 19 25.86 10.20 -11.65
N ALA A 20 25.31 10.56 -12.81
CA ALA A 20 24.46 11.76 -12.95
C ALA A 20 22.96 11.52 -12.83
N TRP A 21 22.50 10.28 -12.60
CA TRP A 21 21.07 9.94 -12.56
C TRP A 21 20.49 9.71 -11.15
N LEU A 22 21.29 9.88 -10.08
CA LEU A 22 20.87 9.61 -8.70
C LEU A 22 20.59 10.85 -7.85
N THR A 23 20.60 12.07 -8.41
CA THR A 23 20.31 13.30 -7.67
C THR A 23 18.97 13.92 -8.06
N GLY A 24 17.92 13.13 -8.08
CA GLY A 24 16.56 13.58 -8.35
C GLY A 24 15.56 13.07 -7.34
N CYS A 25 15.85 13.10 -6.03
CA CYS A 25 14.79 13.08 -5.02
C CYS A 25 14.12 14.45 -5.03
N ALA A 26 13.22 14.67 -6.01
CA ALA A 26 12.25 15.74 -5.92
C ALA A 26 11.29 15.35 -4.77
N THR A 27 11.45 15.99 -3.62
CA THR A 27 10.41 16.06 -2.61
C THR A 27 9.22 16.77 -3.25
N ALA A 28 8.25 15.99 -3.70
CA ALA A 28 6.96 16.52 -4.11
C ALA A 28 6.30 17.12 -2.86
N THR A 29 6.40 18.43 -2.71
CA THR A 29 5.59 19.19 -1.79
C THR A 29 4.15 19.08 -2.27
N VAL A 30 3.37 18.21 -1.64
CA VAL A 30 1.92 18.16 -1.81
C VAL A 30 1.37 19.49 -1.31
N ALA A 31 0.75 20.27 -2.21
CA ALA A 31 0.00 21.43 -1.83
C ALA A 31 -1.17 20.98 -0.93
N THR A 32 -1.05 21.24 0.34
CA THR A 32 -2.12 21.04 1.32
C THR A 32 -3.21 22.06 1.04
N SER A 33 -4.29 21.64 0.39
CA SER A 33 -5.54 22.36 0.46
C SER A 33 -6.06 22.27 1.90
N ASP A 34 -6.42 23.40 2.49
CA ASP A 34 -6.93 23.60 3.85
C ASP A 34 -7.99 22.58 4.29
N ILE A 35 -7.56 21.42 4.68
CA ILE A 35 -8.28 20.53 5.58
C ILE A 35 -7.64 20.80 6.94
N GLY A 36 -8.43 21.29 7.89
CA GLY A 36 -7.96 21.69 9.20
C GLY A 36 -6.93 20.74 9.76
N VAL A 37 -5.85 21.30 10.26
CA VAL A 37 -4.60 20.68 10.68
C VAL A 37 -4.86 19.35 11.43
N LEU A 38 -4.92 18.26 10.69
CA LEU A 38 -4.79 16.93 11.24
C LEU A 38 -3.30 16.60 11.13
N ASP A 39 -2.71 16.25 12.25
CA ASP A 39 -1.28 15.96 12.34
C ASP A 39 -0.89 14.91 11.25
N PRO A 40 -0.12 15.27 10.21
CA PRO A 40 0.21 14.37 9.11
C PRO A 40 1.17 13.24 9.53
N GLN A 41 1.54 13.18 10.81
CA GLN A 41 2.49 12.21 11.34
C GLN A 41 1.83 10.98 11.99
N LEU A 42 0.51 10.94 12.10
CA LEU A 42 -0.14 9.74 12.65
C LEU A 42 -0.06 8.57 11.65
N PRO A 43 0.53 7.45 12.04
CA PRO A 43 0.66 6.31 11.14
C PRO A 43 -0.72 5.79 10.73
N ILE A 44 -0.85 5.43 9.46
CA ILE A 44 -2.02 4.70 8.99
C ILE A 44 -1.91 3.28 9.53
N ILE A 45 -2.90 2.87 10.30
CA ILE A 45 -3.04 1.48 10.77
C ILE A 45 -3.86 0.75 9.71
N PRO A 46 -3.24 -0.18 8.94
CA PRO A 46 -3.94 -0.90 7.91
C PRO A 46 -4.96 -1.83 8.51
N LEU A 47 -6.11 -1.93 7.88
CA LEU A 47 -7.06 -2.98 8.17
C LEU A 47 -6.50 -4.34 7.74
N ALA A 48 -6.71 -5.38 8.53
CA ALA A 48 -6.30 -6.75 8.17
C ALA A 48 -6.85 -7.17 6.80
N THR A 49 -8.04 -6.72 6.46
CA THR A 49 -8.66 -6.88 5.14
C THR A 49 -9.25 -5.55 4.70
N PRO A 50 -8.87 -5.01 3.52
CA PRO A 50 -9.54 -3.87 2.93
C PRO A 50 -11.04 -4.14 2.79
N PHE A 51 -11.86 -3.13 3.08
CA PHE A 51 -13.30 -3.27 3.22
C PHE A 51 -14.04 -2.33 2.27
N PRO A 52 -14.99 -2.82 1.42
CA PRO A 52 -15.72 -1.97 0.49
C PRO A 52 -16.51 -0.88 1.24
N ILE A 53 -16.44 0.34 0.74
CA ILE A 53 -17.21 1.47 1.27
C ILE A 53 -18.40 1.75 0.37
N ARG A 54 -19.46 2.30 0.96
CA ARG A 54 -20.67 2.65 0.22
C ARG A 54 -20.72 4.11 -0.18
N THR A 55 -20.11 4.98 0.60
CA THR A 55 -20.14 6.42 0.34
C THR A 55 -18.75 7.02 0.31
N ILE A 56 -18.53 7.97 -0.61
CA ILE A 56 -17.35 8.83 -0.65
C ILE A 56 -17.79 10.27 -0.41
N GLU A 57 -17.11 10.93 0.53
CA GLU A 57 -17.29 12.36 0.74
C GLU A 57 -16.55 13.17 -0.32
N THR A 58 -17.17 14.23 -0.78
CA THR A 58 -16.56 15.24 -1.63
C THR A 58 -16.87 16.62 -1.14
N LEU A 59 -15.91 17.51 -1.30
CA LEU A 59 -16.13 18.93 -1.05
C LEU A 59 -16.76 19.55 -2.30
N ASP A 60 -17.98 20.05 -2.17
CA ASP A 60 -18.56 20.91 -3.20
C ASP A 60 -17.86 22.27 -3.18
N LYS A 61 -17.06 22.55 -4.21
CA LYS A 61 -16.27 23.78 -4.32
C LYS A 61 -17.13 25.06 -4.34
N LYS A 62 -18.43 24.95 -4.70
CA LYS A 62 -19.33 26.12 -4.77
C LYS A 62 -19.91 26.45 -3.41
N THR A 63 -20.29 25.45 -2.65
CA THR A 63 -20.97 25.60 -1.35
C THR A 63 -20.06 25.39 -0.16
N ASN A 64 -18.84 24.95 -0.37
CA ASN A 64 -17.87 24.50 0.65
C ASN A 64 -18.46 23.48 1.63
N LYS A 65 -19.46 22.71 1.16
CA LYS A 65 -20.11 21.65 1.93
C LYS A 65 -19.59 20.28 1.53
N ARG A 66 -19.47 19.38 2.50
CA ARG A 66 -19.22 17.98 2.22
C ARG A 66 -20.48 17.32 1.71
N ILE A 67 -20.38 16.64 0.59
CA ILE A 67 -21.46 15.88 -0.03
C ILE A 67 -21.05 14.41 0.00
N GLU A 68 -21.87 13.57 0.65
CA GLU A 68 -21.75 12.12 0.54
C GLU A 68 -22.37 11.66 -0.78
N THR A 69 -21.63 10.86 -1.51
CA THR A 69 -22.09 10.28 -2.78
C THR A 69 -22.00 8.76 -2.70
N ASP A 70 -23.09 8.08 -3.07
CA ASP A 70 -23.11 6.61 -3.14
C ASP A 70 -22.16 6.14 -4.24
N VAL A 71 -21.20 5.30 -3.86
CA VAL A 71 -20.20 4.73 -4.76
C VAL A 71 -20.85 3.92 -5.88
N LEU A 72 -21.92 3.20 -5.59
CA LEU A 72 -22.63 2.40 -6.60
C LEU A 72 -23.33 3.23 -7.67
N ALA A 73 -23.64 4.49 -7.37
CA ALA A 73 -24.21 5.43 -8.33
C ALA A 73 -23.15 6.13 -9.18
N MET A 74 -21.84 5.97 -8.85
CA MET A 74 -20.74 6.64 -9.53
C MET A 74 -20.18 5.79 -10.67
N LYS A 75 -19.77 6.48 -11.75
CA LYS A 75 -18.95 5.85 -12.78
C LYS A 75 -17.51 5.68 -12.32
N SER A 76 -16.82 4.63 -12.78
CA SER A 76 -15.39 4.41 -12.47
C SER A 76 -14.51 5.60 -12.83
N SER A 77 -14.84 6.34 -13.90
CA SER A 77 -14.13 7.57 -14.27
C SER A 77 -14.26 8.70 -13.24
N GLU A 78 -15.37 8.79 -12.53
CA GLU A 78 -15.59 9.76 -11.47
C GLU A 78 -14.86 9.34 -10.18
N ILE A 79 -14.91 8.05 -9.86
CA ILE A 79 -14.15 7.46 -8.75
C ILE A 79 -12.65 7.71 -8.96
N ARG A 80 -12.14 7.43 -10.17
CA ARG A 80 -10.73 7.63 -10.54
C ARG A 80 -10.28 9.09 -10.35
N LYS A 81 -11.13 10.07 -10.65
CA LYS A 81 -10.83 11.49 -10.42
C LYS A 81 -10.76 11.87 -8.94
N ARG A 82 -11.32 11.07 -8.05
CA ARG A 82 -11.31 11.30 -6.60
C ARG A 82 -10.14 10.60 -5.89
N LEU A 83 -9.70 9.46 -6.44
CA LEU A 83 -8.55 8.71 -5.95
C LEU A 83 -7.26 9.28 -6.56
N THR A 84 -6.89 10.48 -6.15
CA THR A 84 -5.84 11.29 -6.81
C THR A 84 -4.43 10.95 -6.38
N THR A 85 -4.26 10.31 -5.23
CA THR A 85 -2.95 10.01 -4.68
C THR A 85 -2.57 8.58 -4.99
N TYR A 86 -1.47 8.41 -5.76
CA TYR A 86 -0.83 7.09 -5.89
C TYR A 86 0.29 6.99 -4.88
N GLU A 87 0.20 6.00 -4.01
CA GLU A 87 1.15 5.81 -2.94
C GLU A 87 1.42 4.33 -2.67
N SER A 88 2.55 4.07 -2.03
CA SER A 88 2.86 2.77 -1.47
C SER A 88 3.23 2.91 -0.01
N PHE A 89 2.75 2.04 0.82
CA PHE A 89 3.12 2.01 2.23
C PHE A 89 3.32 0.59 2.72
N THR A 90 4.22 0.48 3.67
CA THR A 90 4.60 -0.78 4.31
C THR A 90 4.07 -0.78 5.73
N THR A 91 3.61 -1.94 6.19
CA THR A 91 3.23 -2.15 7.58
C THR A 91 3.83 -3.42 8.10
N ILE A 92 4.44 -3.36 9.26
CA ILE A 92 5.10 -4.49 9.90
C ILE A 92 4.35 -4.82 11.19
N GLN A 93 3.91 -6.08 11.30
CA GLN A 93 3.29 -6.63 12.50
C GLN A 93 4.04 -7.86 12.95
N LYS A 94 4.31 -7.97 14.24
CA LYS A 94 4.90 -9.17 14.83
C LYS A 94 3.78 -10.12 15.27
N ARG A 95 3.91 -11.40 14.91
CA ARG A 95 3.04 -12.46 15.40
C ARG A 95 3.60 -12.97 16.72
N ASP A 96 2.81 -12.99 17.77
CA ASP A 96 3.15 -13.63 19.04
C ASP A 96 2.88 -15.16 19.00
N THR A 97 3.25 -15.84 20.06
CA THR A 97 3.09 -17.30 20.17
C THR A 97 1.61 -17.72 20.31
N SER A 98 0.74 -16.83 20.69
CA SER A 98 -0.72 -17.05 20.78
C SER A 98 -1.44 -16.77 19.45
N GLY A 99 -0.72 -16.28 18.42
CA GLY A 99 -1.26 -15.90 17.11
C GLY A 99 -1.72 -14.46 17.03
N GLY A 100 -1.60 -13.67 18.11
CA GLY A 100 -1.89 -12.24 18.12
C GLY A 100 -0.92 -11.47 17.23
N LEU A 101 -1.35 -10.29 16.76
CA LEU A 101 -0.54 -9.40 15.93
C LEU A 101 -0.30 -8.08 16.66
N THR A 102 0.96 -7.70 16.80
CA THR A 102 1.39 -6.43 17.37
C THR A 102 1.97 -5.56 16.25
N TYR A 103 1.45 -4.36 16.08
CA TYR A 103 1.97 -3.38 15.14
C TYR A 103 3.34 -2.87 15.59
N ILE A 104 4.32 -2.90 14.67
CA ILE A 104 5.70 -2.45 14.91
C ILE A 104 5.92 -1.07 14.28
N GLY A 105 5.47 -0.86 13.04
CA GLY A 105 5.68 0.37 12.29
C GLY A 105 5.65 0.16 10.78
N ASN A 106 6.08 1.18 10.07
CA ASN A 106 6.15 1.20 8.60
C ASN A 106 7.55 0.80 8.08
N SER A 107 8.55 0.94 8.92
CA SER A 107 9.92 0.43 8.73
C SER A 107 10.49 0.07 10.09
N ALA A 108 11.27 -0.98 10.18
CA ALA A 108 11.87 -1.40 11.43
C ALA A 108 13.09 -2.29 11.23
N LYS A 109 14.01 -2.24 12.19
CA LYS A 109 14.93 -3.34 12.46
C LYS A 109 14.20 -4.36 13.32
N ILE A 110 14.07 -5.57 12.80
CA ILE A 110 13.34 -6.65 13.48
C ILE A 110 14.29 -7.76 13.92
N GLY A 111 14.02 -8.31 15.09
CA GLY A 111 14.75 -9.45 15.65
C GLY A 111 14.18 -10.78 15.18
N LYS A 112 14.62 -11.88 15.81
CA LYS A 112 14.09 -13.21 15.55
C LYS A 112 12.59 -13.29 15.85
N GLY A 113 11.83 -13.91 14.95
CA GLY A 113 10.39 -14.08 15.10
C GLY A 113 9.66 -14.26 13.80
N THR A 114 8.33 -14.33 13.89
CA THR A 114 7.43 -14.37 12.72
C THR A 114 6.74 -13.04 12.59
N TYR A 115 6.69 -12.53 11.36
CA TYR A 115 6.15 -11.23 11.04
C TYR A 115 5.18 -11.32 9.87
N ILE A 116 4.17 -10.47 9.91
CA ILE A 116 3.30 -10.17 8.77
C ILE A 116 3.69 -8.78 8.28
N ILE A 117 4.17 -8.72 7.05
CA ILE A 117 4.55 -7.47 6.40
C ILE A 117 3.58 -7.23 5.26
N THR A 118 2.90 -6.10 5.29
CA THR A 118 1.93 -5.72 4.28
C THR A 118 2.49 -4.58 3.45
N PHE A 119 2.47 -4.73 2.13
CA PHE A 119 2.80 -3.70 1.18
C PHE A 119 1.54 -3.35 0.40
N ASP A 120 1.07 -2.13 0.55
CA ASP A 120 -0.10 -1.63 -0.16
C ASP A 120 0.35 -0.67 -1.28
N TYR A 121 -0.06 -0.96 -2.51
CA TYR A 121 0.12 -0.12 -3.69
C TYR A 121 -1.25 0.36 -4.15
N VAL A 122 -1.55 1.62 -3.95
CA VAL A 122 -2.93 2.11 -4.03
C VAL A 122 -3.05 3.45 -4.73
N ASN A 123 -4.18 3.63 -5.43
CA ASN A 123 -4.73 4.94 -5.69
C ASN A 123 -5.75 5.24 -4.60
N SER A 124 -5.55 6.31 -3.87
CA SER A 124 -6.31 6.59 -2.66
C SER A 124 -6.68 8.05 -2.48
N THR A 125 -7.55 8.27 -1.52
CA THR A 125 -7.87 9.55 -0.91
C THR A 125 -8.09 9.34 0.58
N VAL A 126 -7.99 10.42 1.36
CA VAL A 126 -8.23 10.40 2.79
C VAL A 126 -9.52 11.16 3.09
N GLN A 127 -10.39 10.58 3.88
CA GLN A 127 -11.61 11.24 4.34
C GLN A 127 -11.88 10.97 5.83
N GLU A 128 -12.68 11.82 6.45
CA GLU A 128 -13.13 11.60 7.81
C GLU A 128 -14.11 10.42 7.88
N ILE A 129 -13.92 9.56 8.87
CA ILE A 129 -14.78 8.42 9.13
C ILE A 129 -15.30 8.52 10.57
N SER A 130 -16.60 8.53 10.70
CA SER A 130 -17.26 8.47 12.00
C SER A 130 -17.46 7.04 12.45
N PHE A 131 -17.00 6.72 13.65
CA PHE A 131 -17.23 5.42 14.28
C PHE A 131 -18.23 5.55 15.43
N ASN A 132 -19.08 4.54 15.59
CA ASN A 132 -20.01 4.51 16.71
C ASN A 132 -19.22 4.49 18.04
N GLY A 133 -19.58 5.39 18.95
CA GLY A 133 -18.98 5.49 20.28
C GLY A 133 -17.77 6.42 20.36
N ARG A 134 -17.31 7.04 19.26
CA ARG A 134 -16.27 8.07 19.29
C ARG A 134 -16.83 9.46 19.14
N ALA A 135 -16.34 10.38 19.99
CA ALA A 135 -16.70 11.80 19.90
C ALA A 135 -15.97 12.54 18.75
N LYS A 136 -14.81 12.01 18.30
CA LYS A 136 -14.03 12.61 17.22
C LYS A 136 -13.95 11.63 16.03
N PRO A 137 -14.11 12.11 14.79
CA PRO A 137 -13.89 11.30 13.60
C PRO A 137 -12.42 10.86 13.53
N ALA A 138 -12.17 9.72 12.91
CA ALA A 138 -10.84 9.30 12.48
C ALA A 138 -10.66 9.59 11.00
N LEU A 139 -9.43 9.60 10.51
CA LEU A 139 -9.17 9.65 9.08
C LEU A 139 -9.09 8.22 8.53
N GLY A 140 -9.88 7.96 7.51
CA GLY A 140 -9.83 6.72 6.75
C GLY A 140 -9.12 6.93 5.43
N GLN A 141 -8.19 6.06 5.12
CA GLN A 141 -7.63 5.97 3.79
C GLN A 141 -8.50 5.05 2.94
N ILE A 142 -9.03 5.61 1.87
CA ILE A 142 -9.95 4.96 0.95
C ILE A 142 -9.32 4.87 -0.41
N GLY A 143 -9.38 3.70 -1.04
CA GLY A 143 -8.79 3.53 -2.35
C GLY A 143 -9.01 2.16 -2.97
N VAL A 144 -8.34 1.96 -4.09
CA VAL A 144 -8.29 0.73 -4.88
C VAL A 144 -6.84 0.38 -5.16
N GLY A 145 -6.51 -0.90 -5.23
CA GLY A 145 -5.12 -1.26 -5.47
C GLY A 145 -4.78 -2.73 -5.25
N LEU A 146 -3.51 -2.93 -4.91
CA LEU A 146 -2.92 -4.23 -4.63
C LEU A 146 -2.35 -4.26 -3.22
N ARG A 147 -2.71 -5.27 -2.46
CA ARG A 147 -2.04 -5.66 -1.21
C ARG A 147 -1.16 -6.86 -1.44
N ILE A 148 0.10 -6.74 -1.08
CA ILE A 148 1.05 -7.85 -1.03
C ILE A 148 1.32 -8.13 0.45
N THR A 149 1.01 -9.33 0.90
CA THR A 149 1.27 -9.74 2.29
C THR A 149 2.41 -10.74 2.30
N ALA A 150 3.49 -10.40 2.98
CA ALA A 150 4.61 -11.30 3.24
C ALA A 150 4.47 -11.89 4.66
N GLU A 151 4.39 -13.20 4.74
CA GLU A 151 4.53 -13.93 6.00
C GLU A 151 5.98 -14.37 6.12
N VAL A 152 6.72 -13.80 7.05
CA VAL A 152 8.19 -13.87 7.13
C VAL A 152 8.62 -14.40 8.48
N THR A 153 9.54 -15.37 8.47
CA THR A 153 10.28 -15.79 9.66
C THR A 153 11.72 -15.30 9.55
N THR A 154 12.17 -14.53 10.56
CA THR A 154 13.54 -14.05 10.64
C THR A 154 14.43 -15.08 11.30
N LEU A 155 15.58 -15.34 10.70
CA LEU A 155 16.56 -16.32 11.16
C LEU A 155 17.67 -15.67 11.97
N THR A 156 17.85 -14.37 11.83
CA THR A 156 18.86 -13.57 12.49
C THR A 156 18.23 -12.38 13.22
N ASN A 157 18.99 -11.70 14.06
CA ASN A 157 18.62 -10.42 14.63
C ASN A 157 18.98 -9.29 13.64
N ASP A 158 18.39 -8.10 13.84
CA ASP A 158 18.72 -6.88 13.13
C ASP A 158 18.46 -6.93 11.61
N VAL A 159 17.35 -7.54 11.22
CA VAL A 159 16.89 -7.52 9.83
C VAL A 159 16.15 -6.20 9.57
N GLU A 160 16.64 -5.40 8.66
CA GLU A 160 16.01 -4.15 8.27
C GLU A 160 14.93 -4.40 7.21
N ILE A 161 13.71 -3.95 7.49
CA ILE A 161 12.56 -4.03 6.59
C ILE A 161 11.94 -2.64 6.45
N GLY A 162 11.83 -2.17 5.23
CA GLY A 162 11.19 -0.88 4.90
C GLY A 162 10.52 -0.91 3.53
N GLY A 163 10.45 -2.10 2.89
CA GLY A 163 9.86 -2.27 1.58
C GLY A 163 10.15 -3.66 1.00
N LEU A 164 9.65 -3.92 -0.22
CA LEU A 164 9.88 -5.19 -0.91
C LEU A 164 11.36 -5.42 -1.26
N ILE A 165 12.09 -4.37 -1.63
CA ILE A 165 13.52 -4.49 -2.00
C ILE A 165 14.36 -4.90 -0.79
N PRO A 166 14.34 -4.19 0.37
CA PRO A 166 15.01 -4.64 1.57
C PRO A 166 14.64 -6.07 1.99
N LEU A 167 13.37 -6.45 1.86
CA LEU A 167 12.92 -7.79 2.15
C LEU A 167 13.56 -8.83 1.21
N GLY A 168 13.65 -8.53 -0.08
CA GLY A 168 14.32 -9.38 -1.08
C GLY A 168 15.82 -9.53 -0.79
N ILE A 169 16.50 -8.47 -0.38
CA ILE A 169 17.91 -8.50 0.03
C ILE A 169 18.07 -9.39 1.28
N ALA A 170 17.22 -9.20 2.30
CA ALA A 170 17.27 -10.01 3.51
C ALA A 170 17.02 -11.50 3.25
N PHE A 171 16.17 -11.84 2.26
CA PHE A 171 15.98 -13.22 1.81
C PHE A 171 17.25 -13.75 1.11
N ASN A 172 17.82 -13.00 0.18
CA ASN A 172 19.05 -13.40 -0.53
C ASN A 172 20.23 -13.61 0.43
N ASP A 173 20.32 -12.80 1.48
CA ASP A 173 21.30 -12.92 2.56
C ASP A 173 20.98 -14.07 3.54
N ARG A 174 19.96 -14.86 3.30
CA ARG A 174 19.48 -15.94 4.18
C ARG A 174 19.14 -15.49 5.60
N LYS A 175 18.76 -14.23 5.77
CA LYS A 175 18.34 -13.67 7.07
C LYS A 175 16.86 -13.92 7.35
N VAL A 176 16.09 -14.14 6.29
CA VAL A 176 14.65 -14.40 6.36
C VAL A 176 14.25 -15.52 5.42
N ASN A 177 13.13 -16.16 5.72
CA ASN A 177 12.37 -16.99 4.79
C ASN A 177 10.89 -16.66 4.90
N GLY A 178 10.09 -17.04 3.92
CA GLY A 178 8.68 -16.74 3.94
C GLY A 178 7.97 -16.93 2.62
N ASN A 179 6.77 -16.35 2.57
CA ASN A 179 5.90 -16.42 1.41
C ASN A 179 5.19 -15.10 1.16
N LEU A 180 4.81 -14.88 -0.09
CA LEU A 180 4.04 -13.74 -0.54
C LEU A 180 2.63 -14.16 -0.94
N ARG A 181 1.65 -13.32 -0.62
CA ARG A 181 0.27 -13.42 -1.12
C ARG A 181 -0.12 -12.11 -1.74
N PHE A 182 -0.88 -12.17 -2.83
CA PHE A 182 -1.31 -11.02 -3.58
C PHE A 182 -2.83 -10.91 -3.51
N LYS A 183 -3.34 -9.72 -3.30
CA LYS A 183 -4.77 -9.46 -3.29
C LYS A 183 -5.04 -8.09 -3.90
N ALA A 184 -5.59 -8.06 -5.11
CA ALA A 184 -6.20 -6.85 -5.63
C ALA A 184 -7.51 -6.58 -4.87
N PHE A 185 -7.81 -5.33 -4.64
CA PHE A 185 -9.05 -4.91 -4.00
C PHE A 185 -9.61 -3.67 -4.68
N GLY A 186 -10.93 -3.60 -4.72
CA GLY A 186 -11.63 -2.49 -5.32
C GLY A 186 -11.49 -2.38 -6.84
N LEU A 187 -11.11 -3.46 -7.51
CA LEU A 187 -10.91 -3.56 -8.96
C LEU A 187 -11.69 -4.75 -9.49
N SER A 188 -12.51 -4.53 -10.50
CA SER A 188 -13.16 -5.60 -11.27
C SER A 188 -12.82 -5.41 -12.75
N ASN A 189 -12.08 -6.36 -13.30
CA ASN A 189 -11.70 -6.44 -14.70
C ASN A 189 -11.30 -7.91 -14.98
N ASP A 190 -11.67 -8.44 -16.12
CA ASP A 190 -11.38 -9.83 -16.49
C ASP A 190 -9.88 -10.17 -16.48
N LYS A 191 -9.04 -9.16 -16.70
CA LYS A 191 -7.58 -9.32 -16.67
C LYS A 191 -6.99 -9.39 -15.25
N VAL A 192 -7.70 -8.92 -14.22
CA VAL A 192 -7.18 -8.93 -12.84
C VAL A 192 -6.87 -10.36 -12.39
N ALA A 193 -7.80 -11.28 -12.60
CA ALA A 193 -7.65 -12.67 -12.20
C ALA A 193 -6.53 -13.39 -12.93
N SER A 194 -6.25 -13.02 -14.19
CA SER A 194 -5.23 -13.68 -15.02
C SER A 194 -3.81 -13.13 -14.80
N LEU A 195 -3.69 -11.88 -14.35
CA LEU A 195 -2.40 -11.17 -14.26
C LEU A 195 -1.85 -11.08 -12.83
N ILE A 196 -2.69 -11.32 -11.84
CA ILE A 196 -2.27 -11.28 -10.43
C ILE A 196 -2.17 -12.71 -9.90
N PRO A 197 -1.03 -13.12 -9.34
CA PRO A 197 -0.87 -14.46 -8.78
C PRO A 197 -1.91 -14.71 -7.68
N VAL A 198 -2.73 -15.75 -7.84
CA VAL A 198 -3.73 -16.17 -6.85
C VAL A 198 -3.08 -17.05 -5.79
N ASP A 199 -2.09 -17.85 -6.21
CA ASP A 199 -1.40 -18.78 -5.33
C ASP A 199 -0.35 -18.09 -4.45
N LYS A 200 -0.10 -18.71 -3.31
CA LYS A 200 0.97 -18.32 -2.41
C LYS A 200 2.33 -18.49 -3.13
N GLN A 201 3.08 -17.42 -3.26
CA GLN A 201 4.42 -17.42 -3.86
C GLN A 201 5.47 -17.56 -2.78
N VAL A 202 6.57 -18.25 -3.09
CA VAL A 202 7.75 -18.27 -2.21
C VAL A 202 8.37 -16.87 -2.19
N LEU A 203 8.86 -16.45 -1.02
CA LEU A 203 9.63 -15.21 -0.90
C LEU A 203 11.05 -15.49 -1.43
N ASP A 204 11.25 -15.29 -2.71
CA ASP A 204 12.51 -15.37 -3.43
C ASP A 204 12.61 -14.26 -4.47
N VAL A 205 13.68 -14.23 -5.26
CA VAL A 205 13.89 -13.24 -6.32
C VAL A 205 12.72 -13.23 -7.31
N SER A 206 12.24 -14.41 -7.70
CA SER A 206 11.10 -14.54 -8.63
C SER A 206 9.79 -14.02 -7.99
N GLY A 207 9.55 -14.34 -6.72
CA GLY A 207 8.40 -13.84 -5.98
C GLY A 207 8.41 -12.32 -5.84
N ILE A 208 9.56 -11.73 -5.57
CA ILE A 208 9.73 -10.26 -5.52
C ILE A 208 9.51 -9.64 -6.90
N GLN A 209 10.04 -10.24 -7.96
CA GLN A 209 9.80 -9.76 -9.33
C GLN A 209 8.30 -9.78 -9.65
N LYS A 210 7.61 -10.88 -9.39
CA LYS A 210 6.15 -11.00 -9.56
C LYS A 210 5.40 -9.96 -8.75
N ALA A 211 5.90 -9.59 -7.56
CA ALA A 211 5.30 -8.56 -6.73
C ALA A 211 5.32 -7.18 -7.42
N PHE A 212 6.45 -6.81 -8.03
CA PHE A 212 6.56 -5.57 -8.80
C PHE A 212 5.73 -5.60 -10.08
N GLU A 213 5.72 -6.73 -10.80
CA GLU A 213 4.90 -6.92 -12.00
C GLU A 213 3.41 -6.78 -11.67
N ALA A 214 2.96 -7.40 -10.57
CA ALA A 214 1.57 -7.28 -10.11
C ALA A 214 1.22 -5.84 -9.72
N ALA A 215 2.12 -5.12 -9.02
CA ALA A 215 1.90 -3.72 -8.65
C ALA A 215 1.81 -2.82 -9.89
N ALA A 216 2.70 -3.00 -10.87
CA ALA A 216 2.67 -2.27 -12.13
C ALA A 216 1.40 -2.57 -12.92
N THR A 217 0.99 -3.84 -12.99
CA THR A 217 -0.23 -4.28 -13.66
C THR A 217 -1.47 -3.63 -13.04
N VAL A 218 -1.61 -3.68 -11.73
CA VAL A 218 -2.75 -3.06 -11.03
C VAL A 218 -2.80 -1.57 -11.29
N ARG A 219 -1.67 -0.89 -11.27
CA ARG A 219 -1.59 0.54 -11.60
C ARG A 219 -2.11 0.84 -13.01
N LEU A 220 -1.74 0.02 -13.99
CA LEU A 220 -2.26 0.15 -15.36
C LEU A 220 -3.76 -0.10 -15.41
N LEU A 221 -4.24 -1.18 -14.78
CA LEU A 221 -5.67 -1.54 -14.78
C LEU A 221 -6.54 -0.47 -14.14
N ILE A 222 -6.10 0.19 -13.07
CA ILE A 222 -6.81 1.33 -12.46
C ILE A 222 -7.06 2.44 -13.50
N GLY A 223 -6.12 2.65 -14.42
CA GLY A 223 -6.24 3.68 -15.48
C GLY A 223 -7.21 3.35 -16.61
N LEU A 224 -7.57 2.09 -16.80
CA LEU A 224 -8.39 1.65 -17.94
C LEU A 224 -9.87 1.94 -17.73
N ASP A 225 -10.56 2.38 -18.80
CA ASP A 225 -11.98 2.72 -18.72
C ASP A 225 -12.88 1.50 -18.51
N GLU A 226 -12.47 0.33 -19.00
CA GLU A 226 -13.16 -0.94 -18.80
C GLU A 226 -13.05 -1.50 -17.38
N THR A 227 -12.20 -0.92 -16.54
CA THR A 227 -12.06 -1.37 -15.13
C THR A 227 -13.12 -0.73 -14.25
N THR A 228 -13.94 -1.56 -13.63
CA THR A 228 -14.86 -1.12 -12.59
C THR A 228 -14.10 -0.90 -11.28
N LEU A 229 -14.34 0.26 -10.66
CA LEU A 229 -13.70 0.66 -9.42
C LEU A 229 -14.71 0.68 -8.28
N GLU A 230 -14.40 -0.04 -7.20
CA GLU A 230 -15.16 -0.09 -5.95
C GLU A 230 -14.24 0.26 -4.77
N PRO A 231 -14.12 1.52 -4.37
CA PRO A 231 -13.17 1.91 -3.32
C PRO A 231 -13.38 1.18 -2.00
N HIS A 232 -12.27 0.83 -1.37
CA HIS A 232 -12.23 0.14 -0.08
C HIS A 232 -11.58 1.04 0.98
N LEU A 233 -12.05 0.93 2.21
CA LEU A 233 -11.31 1.42 3.37
C LEU A 233 -10.10 0.50 3.57
N ILE A 234 -8.91 1.08 3.52
CA ILE A 234 -7.63 0.35 3.54
C ILE A 234 -7.01 0.41 4.92
N GLY A 235 -7.10 1.57 5.54
CA GLY A 235 -6.52 1.83 6.85
C GLY A 235 -7.15 3.05 7.51
N VAL A 236 -6.82 3.27 8.77
CA VAL A 236 -7.32 4.38 9.57
C VAL A 236 -6.17 5.03 10.34
N THR A 237 -6.26 6.33 10.58
CA THR A 237 -5.33 7.06 11.42
C THR A 237 -6.02 7.58 12.68
N GLY A 238 -5.22 7.89 13.70
CA GLY A 238 -5.76 8.49 14.92
C GLY A 238 -6.57 7.54 15.80
N VAL A 239 -6.43 6.24 15.60
CA VAL A 239 -7.06 5.17 16.40
C VAL A 239 -6.03 4.16 16.85
N SER A 240 -6.28 3.46 17.95
CA SER A 240 -5.47 2.31 18.34
C SER A 240 -5.80 1.09 17.47
N VAL A 241 -4.93 0.07 17.48
CA VAL A 241 -5.16 -1.18 16.71
C VAL A 241 -6.48 -1.86 17.14
N SER A 242 -6.77 -1.87 18.45
CA SER A 242 -8.02 -2.44 18.98
C SER A 242 -9.25 -1.64 18.55
N GLU A 243 -9.16 -0.31 18.51
CA GLU A 243 -10.22 0.56 18.01
C GLU A 243 -10.44 0.39 16.51
N SER A 244 -9.38 0.18 15.72
CA SER A 244 -9.51 -0.06 14.27
C SER A 244 -10.28 -1.34 13.98
N GLN A 245 -10.08 -2.40 14.76
CA GLN A 245 -10.83 -3.64 14.63
C GLN A 245 -12.31 -3.46 15.02
N SER A 246 -12.55 -2.78 16.14
CA SER A 246 -13.93 -2.46 16.58
C SER A 246 -14.67 -1.59 15.56
N ALA A 247 -13.98 -0.64 14.94
CA ALA A 247 -14.51 0.21 13.88
C ALA A 247 -14.88 -0.61 12.63
N LEU A 248 -14.03 -1.57 12.25
CA LEU A 248 -14.29 -2.48 11.14
C LEU A 248 -15.55 -3.32 11.40
N ASP A 249 -15.70 -3.85 12.62
CA ASP A 249 -16.84 -4.69 12.98
C ASP A 249 -18.15 -3.87 13.01
N ALA A 250 -18.08 -2.61 13.45
CA ALA A 250 -19.21 -1.68 13.39
C ALA A 250 -19.59 -1.33 11.94
N ALA A 251 -18.61 -1.11 11.06
CA ALA A 251 -18.83 -0.83 9.64
C ALA A 251 -19.45 -2.04 8.92
N LYS A 252 -18.96 -3.26 9.18
CA LYS A 252 -19.55 -4.52 8.67
C LYS A 252 -21.00 -4.70 9.10
N SER A 253 -21.30 -4.40 10.37
CA SER A 253 -22.65 -4.50 10.90
C SER A 253 -23.65 -3.56 10.22
N LYS A 254 -23.21 -2.37 9.82
CA LYS A 254 -24.06 -1.41 9.07
C LYS A 254 -24.37 -1.89 7.65
N LEU A 255 -23.39 -2.49 6.96
CA LEU A 255 -23.55 -2.98 5.59
C LEU A 255 -24.38 -4.27 5.51
N SER A 256 -24.31 -5.12 6.54
CA SER A 256 -25.13 -6.34 6.62
C SER A 256 -26.61 -6.08 6.90
N LYS A 257 -26.98 -4.87 7.35
CA LYS A 257 -28.35 -4.46 7.69
C LYS A 257 -29.03 -3.61 6.62
N SER A 258 -28.37 -3.39 5.47
CA SER A 258 -29.03 -2.75 4.32
C SER A 258 -29.81 -3.80 3.55
N PRO A 259 -31.10 -3.60 3.32
CA PRO A 259 -31.98 -4.54 2.60
C PRO A 259 -31.55 -4.74 1.16
#